data_98098eba978517a77c5222fa072a96a7
#
_entry.id   98098eba978517a77c5222fa072a96a7
#
_cell.length_a   1.000
_cell.length_b   1.000
_cell.length_c   1.000
_cell.angle_alpha   90.00
_cell.angle_beta   90.00
_cell.angle_gamma   90.00
#
_symmetry.space_group_name_H-M   'P 1'
#
loop_
_entity.id
_entity.type
_entity.pdbx_description
1 polymer ?
#
loop_
_entity_poly.entity_id
_entity_poly.type
_entity_poly.pdbx_seq_one_letter_code
_entity_poly.pdbx_strand_id
1 'polypeptide(L)'
;MKNVFLKDICTPEKGKQIDTNLLDNNNEYKYINGGVKESGYYSKYNTQGGIVIVSEGGASCGFVNFIRDPFWCGCHCYRLMNSKLKPLYLYYLLKGNQAKIMALRTGAAMPNIKKSSFEKLSLNVDFDEGKQRVVIDCLSQIEEAIKDMQKQLSLFDELTKSRFMRQEVAA
;
A
#
# COMPACT_ATOMS: atom_id res chain seq x y z
N MET A 1 -24.00 4.35 -6.00
CA MET A 1 -22.85 3.56 -6.46
C MET A 1 -23.06 3.06 -7.88
N LYS A 2 -22.01 3.05 -8.72
CA LYS A 2 -22.04 2.51 -10.09
C LYS A 2 -20.98 1.39 -10.19
N ASN A 3 -21.31 0.32 -10.90
CA ASN A 3 -20.36 -0.73 -11.23
C ASN A 3 -19.54 -0.30 -12.45
N VAL A 4 -18.21 -0.25 -12.32
CA VAL A 4 -17.28 0.21 -13.35
C VAL A 4 -16.01 -0.63 -13.33
N PHE A 5 -15.24 -0.62 -14.42
CA PHE A 5 -13.91 -1.23 -14.44
C PHE A 5 -12.84 -0.27 -13.90
N LEU A 6 -11.76 -0.83 -13.35
CA LEU A 6 -10.64 -0.04 -12.84
C LEU A 6 -10.10 0.95 -13.87
N LYS A 7 -9.95 0.54 -15.13
CA LYS A 7 -9.51 1.40 -16.25
C LYS A 7 -10.37 2.64 -16.46
N ASP A 8 -11.65 2.62 -16.03
CA ASP A 8 -12.56 3.73 -16.19
C ASP A 8 -12.36 4.82 -15.13
N ILE A 9 -11.65 4.50 -14.04
CA ILE A 9 -11.43 5.38 -12.89
C ILE A 9 -9.96 5.78 -12.67
N CYS A 10 -9.00 4.98 -13.12
CA CYS A 10 -7.56 5.30 -13.04
C CYS A 10 -6.77 4.49 -14.07
N THR A 11 -5.49 4.87 -14.23
CA THR A 11 -4.55 4.22 -15.16
C THR A 11 -3.46 3.50 -14.38
N PRO A 12 -3.43 2.15 -14.38
CA PRO A 12 -2.30 1.41 -13.82
C PRO A 12 -1.05 1.57 -14.68
N GLU A 13 0.04 2.06 -14.08
CA GLU A 13 1.34 2.20 -14.72
C GLU A 13 2.42 1.49 -13.91
N LYS A 14 3.32 0.78 -14.58
CA LYS A 14 4.51 0.21 -13.93
C LYS A 14 5.54 1.28 -13.60
N GLY A 15 6.26 1.08 -12.50
CA GLY A 15 7.43 1.87 -12.18
C GLY A 15 8.66 1.43 -12.98
N LYS A 16 9.84 1.90 -12.56
CA LYS A 16 11.13 1.60 -13.18
C LYS A 16 12.05 0.87 -12.23
N GLN A 17 12.65 -0.21 -12.71
CA GLN A 17 13.75 -0.88 -12.00
C GLN A 17 14.96 0.05 -11.89
N ILE A 18 15.66 -0.03 -10.78
CA ILE A 18 17.00 0.54 -10.58
C ILE A 18 17.97 -0.55 -10.15
N ASP A 19 19.25 -0.29 -10.31
CA ASP A 19 20.29 -1.15 -9.76
C ASP A 19 20.23 -1.09 -8.22
N THR A 20 20.15 -2.24 -7.57
CA THR A 20 20.09 -2.35 -6.11
C THR A 20 21.38 -1.86 -5.43
N ASN A 21 22.49 -1.83 -6.12
CA ASN A 21 23.76 -1.26 -5.63
C ASN A 21 23.69 0.27 -5.40
N LEU A 22 22.67 0.94 -5.98
CA LEU A 22 22.44 2.38 -5.79
C LEU A 22 21.56 2.69 -4.57
N LEU A 23 21.07 1.66 -3.87
CA LEU A 23 20.27 1.84 -2.66
C LEU A 23 21.18 2.06 -1.47
N ASP A 24 20.84 3.07 -0.65
CA ASP A 24 21.54 3.41 0.58
C ASP A 24 20.51 3.90 1.62
N ASN A 25 20.59 3.39 2.85
CA ASN A 25 19.68 3.76 3.93
C ASN A 25 19.77 5.24 4.35
N ASN A 26 20.84 5.94 3.95
CA ASN A 26 21.00 7.38 4.15
C ASN A 26 20.27 8.22 3.08
N ASN A 27 19.76 7.61 2.02
CA ASN A 27 18.99 8.30 0.99
C ASN A 27 17.59 8.66 1.48
N GLU A 28 16.99 9.68 0.86
CA GLU A 28 15.74 10.31 1.29
C GLU A 28 14.49 9.52 0.86
N TYR A 29 14.48 9.00 -0.37
CA TYR A 29 13.24 8.49 -0.98
C TYR A 29 13.15 6.97 -0.89
N LYS A 30 12.02 6.46 -0.40
CA LYS A 30 11.75 5.02 -0.37
C LYS A 30 11.78 4.43 -1.76
N TYR A 31 12.44 3.29 -1.93
CA TYR A 31 12.34 2.43 -3.10
C TYR A 31 11.32 1.32 -2.81
N ILE A 32 10.23 1.28 -3.58
CA ILE A 32 9.15 0.30 -3.39
C ILE A 32 9.04 -0.54 -4.66
N ASN A 33 9.35 -1.83 -4.55
CA ASN A 33 9.41 -2.75 -5.68
C ASN A 33 8.55 -4.02 -5.48
N GLY A 34 7.29 -3.84 -5.08
CA GLY A 34 6.32 -4.93 -4.97
C GLY A 34 6.19 -5.56 -3.58
N GLY A 35 6.95 -5.11 -2.59
CA GLY A 35 6.85 -5.55 -1.21
C GLY A 35 5.70 -4.88 -0.43
N VAL A 36 5.41 -5.41 0.76
CA VAL A 36 4.55 -4.74 1.76
C VAL A 36 5.26 -3.52 2.36
N LYS A 37 6.59 -3.63 2.50
CA LYS A 37 7.50 -2.57 2.97
C LYS A 37 8.37 -2.08 1.82
N GLU A 38 9.09 -1.00 2.06
CA GLU A 38 10.16 -0.53 1.17
C GLU A 38 11.26 -1.59 1.00
N SER A 39 11.86 -1.60 -0.19
CA SER A 39 13.00 -2.46 -0.53
C SER A 39 14.36 -1.76 -0.31
N GLY A 40 14.35 -0.54 0.19
CA GLY A 40 15.51 0.31 0.44
C GLY A 40 15.19 1.78 0.20
N TYR A 41 16.25 2.61 0.12
CA TYR A 41 16.13 4.05 -0.11
C TYR A 41 17.00 4.47 -1.29
N TYR A 42 16.54 5.47 -2.03
CA TYR A 42 17.21 6.00 -3.22
C TYR A 42 17.31 7.52 -3.18
N SER A 43 18.30 8.09 -3.87
CA SER A 43 18.56 9.53 -3.88
C SER A 43 17.56 10.35 -4.72
N LYS A 44 16.71 9.69 -5.50
CA LYS A 44 15.73 10.33 -6.40
C LYS A 44 14.37 9.67 -6.25
N TYR A 45 13.32 10.37 -6.66
CA TYR A 45 11.97 9.82 -6.80
C TYR A 45 11.50 9.86 -8.27
N ASN A 46 10.60 8.97 -8.64
CA ASN A 46 9.93 8.94 -9.93
C ASN A 46 8.40 9.05 -9.82
N THR A 47 7.90 9.15 -8.59
CA THR A 47 6.47 9.18 -8.30
C THR A 47 6.24 10.13 -7.13
N GLN A 48 5.31 11.07 -7.30
CA GLN A 48 4.84 11.95 -6.23
C GLN A 48 4.07 11.14 -5.17
N GLY A 49 4.06 11.67 -3.94
CA GLY A 49 3.26 11.10 -2.87
C GLY A 49 1.74 11.28 -3.06
N GLY A 50 0.97 10.74 -2.12
CA GLY A 50 -0.49 10.78 -2.16
C GLY A 50 -1.09 9.81 -3.17
N ILE A 51 -0.42 8.71 -3.48
CA ILE A 51 -0.82 7.77 -4.55
C ILE A 51 -1.01 6.34 -4.03
N VAL A 52 -1.94 5.63 -4.68
CA VAL A 52 -2.15 4.20 -4.46
C VAL A 52 -1.23 3.40 -5.37
N ILE A 53 -0.61 2.38 -4.79
CA ILE A 53 0.15 1.38 -5.52
C ILE A 53 -0.39 -0.02 -5.24
N VAL A 54 -0.20 -0.93 -6.20
CA VAL A 54 -0.54 -2.34 -6.07
C VAL A 54 0.65 -3.19 -6.49
N SER A 55 1.04 -4.12 -5.64
CA SER A 55 2.11 -5.08 -5.95
C SER A 55 1.72 -5.96 -7.12
N GLU A 56 2.53 -5.96 -8.18
CA GLU A 56 2.27 -6.74 -9.40
C GLU A 56 2.61 -8.21 -9.22
N GLY A 57 3.69 -8.51 -8.49
CA GLY A 57 4.22 -9.88 -8.46
C GLY A 57 4.83 -10.30 -7.12
N GLY A 58 5.28 -11.55 -7.08
CA GLY A 58 5.91 -12.16 -5.91
C GLY A 58 4.93 -12.48 -4.78
N ALA A 59 5.46 -12.73 -3.59
CA ALA A 59 4.67 -13.11 -2.41
C ALA A 59 3.59 -12.08 -2.03
N SER A 60 3.87 -10.79 -2.23
CA SER A 60 2.96 -9.68 -1.95
C SER A 60 2.02 -9.33 -3.10
N CYS A 61 1.99 -10.13 -4.15
CA CYS A 61 1.18 -9.87 -5.34
C CYS A 61 -0.27 -9.53 -4.97
N GLY A 62 -0.79 -8.40 -5.47
CA GLY A 62 -2.13 -7.89 -5.16
C GLY A 62 -2.23 -7.08 -3.86
N PHE A 63 -1.12 -6.88 -3.12
CA PHE A 63 -1.14 -6.02 -1.95
C PHE A 63 -1.34 -4.56 -2.35
N VAL A 64 -2.32 -3.91 -1.72
CA VAL A 64 -2.67 -2.51 -1.94
C VAL A 64 -2.02 -1.66 -0.86
N ASN A 65 -1.31 -0.61 -1.26
CA ASN A 65 -0.68 0.33 -0.36
C ASN A 65 -0.94 1.79 -0.79
N PHE A 66 -0.89 2.70 0.17
CA PHE A 66 -0.98 4.15 -0.04
C PHE A 66 0.32 4.82 0.38
N ILE A 67 1.01 5.47 -0.56
CA ILE A 67 2.29 6.13 -0.29
C ILE A 67 2.07 7.62 -0.19
N ARG A 68 2.35 8.17 0.99
CA ARG A 68 2.10 9.59 1.31
C ARG A 68 3.15 10.52 0.74
N ASP A 69 4.42 10.10 0.80
CA ASP A 69 5.59 10.91 0.44
C ASP A 69 6.09 10.56 -0.96
N PRO A 70 6.86 11.43 -1.63
CA PRO A 70 7.54 11.09 -2.87
C PRO A 70 8.42 9.83 -2.70
N PHE A 71 8.46 8.97 -3.71
CA PHE A 71 9.16 7.71 -3.66
C PHE A 71 9.59 7.23 -5.05
N TRP A 72 10.47 6.25 -5.11
CA TRP A 72 10.75 5.54 -6.34
C TRP A 72 9.89 4.29 -6.46
N CYS A 73 9.02 4.27 -7.45
CA CYS A 73 8.22 3.11 -7.81
C CYS A 73 9.03 2.17 -8.70
N GLY A 74 9.24 0.95 -8.24
CA GLY A 74 9.92 -0.11 -8.98
C GLY A 74 9.00 -0.82 -9.99
N CYS A 75 9.59 -1.68 -10.83
CA CYS A 75 8.90 -2.33 -11.94
C CYS A 75 7.88 -3.40 -11.52
N HIS A 76 7.93 -3.88 -10.27
CA HIS A 76 7.00 -4.85 -9.71
C HIS A 76 5.83 -4.21 -8.95
N CYS A 77 5.56 -2.92 -9.22
CA CYS A 77 4.40 -2.18 -8.72
C CYS A 77 3.62 -1.55 -9.86
N TYR A 78 2.30 -1.56 -9.73
CA TYR A 78 1.40 -0.65 -10.45
C TYR A 78 1.16 0.58 -9.58
N ARG A 79 1.52 1.78 -10.03
CA ARG A 79 1.05 3.07 -9.51
C ARG A 79 -0.24 3.45 -10.24
N LEU A 80 -1.24 3.91 -9.51
CA LEU A 80 -2.54 4.23 -10.07
C LEU A 80 -2.62 5.73 -10.39
N MET A 81 -2.37 6.06 -11.65
CA MET A 81 -2.31 7.42 -12.16
C MET A 81 -3.68 7.92 -12.62
N ASN A 82 -3.83 9.25 -12.77
CA ASN A 82 -5.01 9.89 -13.36
C ASN A 82 -6.32 9.45 -12.72
N SER A 83 -6.35 9.33 -11.39
CA SER A 83 -7.55 8.91 -10.67
C SER A 83 -8.69 9.96 -10.79
N LYS A 84 -9.89 9.50 -11.11
CA LYS A 84 -11.15 10.27 -11.06
C LYS A 84 -11.75 10.33 -9.65
N LEU A 85 -11.13 9.65 -8.68
CA LEU A 85 -11.57 9.55 -7.29
C LEU A 85 -10.54 10.23 -6.37
N LYS A 86 -10.98 10.63 -5.20
CA LYS A 86 -10.04 11.08 -4.15
C LYS A 86 -9.04 9.98 -3.84
N PRO A 87 -7.72 10.27 -3.74
CA PRO A 87 -6.69 9.23 -3.61
C PRO A 87 -6.90 8.27 -2.43
N LEU A 88 -7.24 8.78 -1.25
CA LEU A 88 -7.54 7.95 -0.08
C LEU A 88 -8.83 7.12 -0.24
N TYR A 89 -9.85 7.64 -0.93
CA TYR A 89 -11.04 6.86 -1.24
C TYR A 89 -10.70 5.70 -2.18
N LEU A 90 -9.90 5.95 -3.23
CA LEU A 90 -9.40 4.89 -4.11
C LEU A 90 -8.61 3.83 -3.32
N TYR A 91 -7.77 4.26 -2.37
CA TYR A 91 -7.04 3.34 -1.49
C TYR A 91 -8.00 2.44 -0.71
N TYR A 92 -8.96 3.01 0.02
CA TYR A 92 -9.90 2.24 0.82
C TYR A 92 -10.79 1.33 -0.03
N LEU A 93 -11.24 1.81 -1.19
CA LEU A 93 -11.99 1.01 -2.15
C LEU A 93 -11.22 -0.23 -2.60
N LEU A 94 -9.96 -0.06 -2.99
CA LEU A 94 -9.12 -1.17 -3.43
C LEU A 94 -8.67 -2.06 -2.26
N LYS A 95 -8.40 -1.49 -1.11
CA LYS A 95 -8.06 -2.24 0.11
C LYS A 95 -9.20 -3.16 0.53
N GLY A 96 -10.45 -2.67 0.51
CA GLY A 96 -11.65 -3.48 0.77
C GLY A 96 -11.91 -4.55 -0.31
N ASN A 97 -11.36 -4.39 -1.52
CA ASN A 97 -11.43 -5.37 -2.61
C ASN A 97 -10.10 -6.15 -2.80
N GLN A 98 -9.16 -6.09 -1.86
CA GLN A 98 -7.84 -6.71 -2.01
C GLN A 98 -7.90 -8.21 -2.28
N ALA A 99 -8.86 -8.93 -1.71
CA ALA A 99 -9.07 -10.35 -2.03
C ALA A 99 -9.41 -10.59 -3.51
N LYS A 100 -10.24 -9.73 -4.12
CA LYS A 100 -10.54 -9.80 -5.56
C LYS A 100 -9.32 -9.49 -6.42
N ILE A 101 -8.48 -8.53 -6.00
CA ILE A 101 -7.22 -8.21 -6.70
C ILE A 101 -6.28 -9.43 -6.61
N MET A 102 -6.16 -10.01 -5.43
CA MET A 102 -5.35 -11.20 -5.23
C MET A 102 -5.83 -12.42 -6.04
N ALA A 103 -7.12 -12.54 -6.28
CA ALA A 103 -7.69 -13.59 -7.14
C ALA A 103 -7.32 -13.46 -8.63
N LEU A 104 -6.81 -12.28 -9.07
CA LEU A 104 -6.32 -12.09 -10.43
C LEU A 104 -4.92 -12.66 -10.67
N ARG A 105 -4.28 -13.21 -9.65
CA ARG A 105 -2.93 -13.79 -9.74
C ARG A 105 -2.89 -14.94 -10.72
N THR A 106 -1.83 -14.99 -11.50
CA THR A 106 -1.49 -16.09 -12.40
C THR A 106 -0.05 -16.54 -12.14
N GLY A 107 0.27 -17.80 -12.41
CA GLY A 107 1.60 -18.37 -12.16
C GLY A 107 1.74 -18.97 -10.75
N ALA A 108 2.08 -20.27 -10.68
CA ALA A 108 2.19 -21.01 -9.41
C ALA A 108 3.47 -20.64 -8.63
N ALA A 109 4.63 -20.60 -9.31
CA ALA A 109 5.93 -20.35 -8.66
C ALA A 109 6.19 -18.85 -8.42
N MET A 110 5.80 -18.01 -9.37
CA MET A 110 5.95 -16.55 -9.27
C MET A 110 4.60 -15.88 -9.59
N PRO A 111 3.73 -15.68 -8.60
CA PRO A 111 2.45 -15.03 -8.81
C PRO A 111 2.61 -13.64 -9.44
N ASN A 112 1.79 -13.34 -10.43
CA ASN A 112 1.80 -12.06 -11.13
C ASN A 112 0.38 -11.68 -11.54
N ILE A 113 0.07 -10.39 -11.52
CA ILE A 113 -1.18 -9.81 -12.02
C ILE A 113 -0.92 -9.11 -13.34
N LYS A 114 -1.51 -9.64 -14.43
CA LYS A 114 -1.43 -9.01 -15.75
C LYS A 114 -2.19 -7.68 -15.74
N LYS A 115 -1.60 -6.62 -16.32
CA LYS A 115 -2.22 -5.30 -16.42
C LYS A 115 -3.63 -5.37 -17.00
N SER A 116 -3.83 -6.13 -18.09
CA SER A 116 -5.10 -6.29 -18.77
C SER A 116 -6.20 -6.93 -17.91
N SER A 117 -5.82 -7.83 -16.98
CA SER A 117 -6.76 -8.41 -16.00
C SER A 117 -7.06 -7.40 -14.90
N PHE A 118 -6.06 -6.67 -14.43
CA PHE A 118 -6.23 -5.64 -13.40
C PHE A 118 -7.11 -4.48 -13.88
N GLU A 119 -6.92 -4.01 -15.11
CA GLU A 119 -7.74 -2.97 -15.73
C GLU A 119 -9.23 -3.36 -15.84
N LYS A 120 -9.55 -4.66 -15.94
CA LYS A 120 -10.90 -5.20 -15.99
C LYS A 120 -11.50 -5.54 -14.61
N LEU A 121 -10.79 -5.21 -13.51
CA LEU A 121 -11.34 -5.40 -12.17
C LEU A 121 -12.62 -4.59 -12.02
N SER A 122 -13.74 -5.26 -11.72
CA SER A 122 -15.05 -4.63 -11.51
C SER A 122 -15.20 -4.14 -10.08
N LEU A 123 -15.57 -2.87 -9.91
CA LEU A 123 -15.68 -2.17 -8.64
C LEU A 123 -17.00 -1.40 -8.56
N ASN A 124 -17.63 -1.39 -7.39
CA ASN A 124 -18.78 -0.54 -7.09
C ASN A 124 -18.28 0.80 -6.53
N VAL A 125 -18.44 1.87 -7.28
CA VAL A 125 -17.87 3.19 -7.00
C VAL A 125 -18.96 4.21 -6.72
N ASP A 126 -18.75 5.04 -5.71
CA ASP A 126 -19.51 6.26 -5.53
C ASP A 126 -18.68 7.45 -6.04
N PHE A 127 -19.23 8.20 -7.01
CA PHE A 127 -18.58 9.37 -7.59
C PHE A 127 -18.93 10.68 -6.87
N ASP A 128 -19.83 10.63 -5.90
CA ASP A 128 -20.17 11.78 -5.06
C ASP A 128 -19.00 12.09 -4.12
N GLU A 129 -18.41 13.26 -4.30
CA GLU A 129 -17.23 13.69 -3.53
C GLU A 129 -17.52 13.85 -2.02
N GLY A 130 -18.75 14.24 -1.66
CA GLY A 130 -19.17 14.35 -0.27
C GLY A 130 -19.17 12.99 0.41
N LYS A 131 -19.76 11.97 -0.24
CA LYS A 131 -19.76 10.60 0.27
C LYS A 131 -18.35 10.00 0.32
N GLN A 132 -17.51 10.26 -0.70
CA GLN A 132 -16.11 9.85 -0.64
C GLN A 132 -15.40 10.44 0.58
N ARG A 133 -15.65 11.72 0.90
CA ARG A 133 -15.07 12.40 2.06
C ARG A 133 -15.50 11.75 3.38
N VAL A 134 -16.79 11.48 3.54
CA VAL A 134 -17.31 10.77 4.72
C VAL A 134 -16.65 9.40 4.92
N VAL A 135 -16.48 8.63 3.84
CA VAL A 135 -15.79 7.33 3.89
C VAL A 135 -14.33 7.49 4.28
N ILE A 136 -13.63 8.47 3.70
CA ILE A 136 -12.23 8.77 4.03
C ILE A 136 -12.10 9.10 5.52
N ASP A 137 -12.91 10.05 6.03
CA ASP A 137 -12.83 10.53 7.40
C ASP A 137 -13.08 9.38 8.39
N CYS A 138 -14.13 8.59 8.16
CA CYS A 138 -14.46 7.45 9.00
C CYS A 138 -13.33 6.40 9.03
N LEU A 139 -12.85 5.96 7.87
CA LEU A 139 -11.84 4.89 7.80
C LEU A 139 -10.46 5.37 8.25
N SER A 140 -10.11 6.64 8.02
CA SER A 140 -8.85 7.21 8.52
C SER A 140 -8.83 7.27 10.06
N GLN A 141 -9.95 7.64 10.70
CA GLN A 141 -10.06 7.62 12.16
C GLN A 141 -9.92 6.20 12.73
N ILE A 142 -10.52 5.21 12.06
CA ILE A 142 -10.38 3.81 12.47
C ILE A 142 -8.93 3.33 12.33
N GLU A 143 -8.25 3.64 11.22
CA GLU A 143 -6.83 3.30 11.03
C GLU A 143 -5.94 3.94 12.10
N GLU A 144 -6.19 5.20 12.45
CA GLU A 144 -5.45 5.90 13.50
C GLU A 144 -5.67 5.25 14.87
N ALA A 145 -6.93 4.95 15.23
CA ALA A 145 -7.24 4.26 16.48
C ALA A 145 -6.57 2.87 16.56
N ILE A 146 -6.56 2.10 15.47
CA ILE A 146 -5.86 0.79 15.40
C ILE A 146 -4.37 0.98 15.63
N LYS A 147 -3.75 1.98 14.99
CA LYS A 147 -2.33 2.27 15.15
C LYS A 147 -1.96 2.65 16.58
N ASP A 148 -2.80 3.45 17.23
CA ASP A 148 -2.60 3.85 18.63
C ASP A 148 -2.73 2.66 19.57
N MET A 149 -3.72 1.79 19.37
CA MET A 149 -3.87 0.56 20.16
C MET A 149 -2.66 -0.38 19.97
N GLN A 150 -2.15 -0.53 18.75
CA GLN A 150 -0.95 -1.34 18.48
C GLN A 150 0.29 -0.78 19.19
N LYS A 151 0.44 0.55 19.21
CA LYS A 151 1.51 1.22 19.95
C LYS A 151 1.40 0.99 21.45
N GLN A 152 0.20 1.11 22.01
CA GLN A 152 -0.04 0.83 23.43
C GLN A 152 0.30 -0.62 23.78
N LEU A 153 -0.11 -1.58 22.94
CA LEU A 153 0.21 -2.99 23.15
C LEU A 153 1.72 -3.23 23.17
N SER A 154 2.47 -2.65 22.23
CA SER A 154 3.93 -2.73 22.22
C SER A 154 4.56 -2.17 23.51
N LEU A 155 4.07 -1.03 23.99
CA LEU A 155 4.54 -0.44 25.25
C LEU A 155 4.25 -1.32 26.46
N PHE A 156 3.11 -1.99 26.52
CA PHE A 156 2.78 -2.96 27.57
C PHE A 156 3.72 -4.17 27.53
N ASP A 157 4.04 -4.69 26.34
CA ASP A 157 5.00 -5.79 26.19
C ASP A 157 6.40 -5.40 26.69
N GLU A 158 6.87 -4.20 26.36
CA GLU A 158 8.16 -3.66 26.85
C GLU A 158 8.16 -3.50 28.36
N LEU A 159 7.08 -2.95 28.94
CA LEU A 159 6.94 -2.78 30.38
C LEU A 159 6.96 -4.13 31.11
N THR A 160 6.24 -5.10 30.58
CA THR A 160 6.18 -6.45 31.13
C THR A 160 7.58 -7.09 31.14
N LYS A 161 8.28 -7.06 29.99
CA LYS A 161 9.66 -7.57 29.89
C LYS A 161 10.61 -6.88 30.89
N SER A 162 10.52 -5.56 31.02
CA SER A 162 11.38 -4.79 31.94
C SER A 162 11.12 -5.14 33.41
N ARG A 163 9.88 -5.46 33.80
CA ARG A 163 9.56 -5.90 35.15
C ARG A 163 10.07 -7.30 35.45
N PHE A 164 9.94 -8.24 34.53
CA PHE A 164 10.48 -9.60 34.69
C PHE A 164 12.00 -9.58 34.83
N MET A 165 12.71 -8.82 33.98
CA MET A 165 14.18 -8.69 34.06
C MET A 165 14.66 -8.10 35.39
N ARG A 166 13.90 -7.17 36.00
CA ARG A 166 14.25 -6.60 37.32
C ARG A 166 14.06 -7.60 38.46
N GLN A 167 13.10 -8.51 38.35
CA GLN A 167 12.86 -9.54 39.39
C GLN A 167 13.95 -10.62 39.36
N GLU A 168 14.47 -11.00 38.19
CA GLU A 168 15.56 -11.97 38.05
C GLU A 168 16.91 -11.42 38.56
N VAL A 169 17.12 -10.11 38.51
CA VAL A 169 18.37 -9.48 38.98
C VAL A 169 18.33 -9.22 40.52
N ALA A 170 17.16 -9.24 41.13
CA ALA A 170 16.95 -8.98 42.57
C ALA A 170 16.84 -10.27 43.41
N ALA A 171 16.88 -11.45 42.78
CA ALA A 171 16.86 -12.78 43.40
C ALA A 171 18.24 -13.42 43.35
#